data_34d0a6e81c209218cc16a4f3bf1c4601
#
_entry.id   34d0a6e81c209218cc16a4f3bf1c4601
#
_cell.length_a   1.000
_cell.length_b   1.000
_cell.length_c   1.000
_cell.angle_alpha   90.00
_cell.angle_beta   90.00
_cell.angle_gamma   90.00
#
_symmetry.space_group_name_H-M   'P 1'
#
loop_
_entity.id
_entity.type
_entity.pdbx_description
1 polymer ?
#
loop_
_entity_poly.entity_id
_entity_poly.type
_entity_poly.pdbx_seq_one_letter_code
_entity_poly.pdbx_strand_id
1 'polypeptide(L)'
;MSTEARSSMVSRVFQDPTIGTFADLTIEENMALALKRGLNRGVFSSLNENSRDKFKLVLATVGIGLENRLKDKVSLLSGGQRQALSLMMATLLGSKIILLDEHTAALDPKIAKQIMKLTNEIIGQHRLTALMITHSMSQALEYGNRTIMMYHGEIVRDMEGDERKKLSTSDLIKYFDL
;
A
#
# COMPACT_ATOMS: atom_id res chain seq x y z
N MET A 1 -15.71 -10.12 15.48
CA MET A 1 -14.79 -8.98 15.57
C MET A 1 -15.39 -7.81 14.80
N SER A 2 -15.52 -6.62 15.42
CA SER A 2 -16.11 -5.45 14.77
C SER A 2 -15.19 -4.89 13.65
N THR A 3 -15.73 -4.03 12.78
CA THR A 3 -14.95 -3.38 11.71
C THR A 3 -13.85 -2.49 12.30
N GLU A 4 -14.13 -1.77 13.38
CA GLU A 4 -13.17 -0.92 14.08
C GLU A 4 -12.02 -1.74 14.66
N ALA A 5 -12.32 -2.87 15.31
CA ALA A 5 -11.30 -3.76 15.85
C ALA A 5 -10.43 -4.39 14.74
N ARG A 6 -11.01 -4.69 13.57
CA ARG A 6 -10.24 -5.17 12.40
C ARG A 6 -9.35 -4.08 11.80
N SER A 7 -9.81 -2.83 11.79
CA SER A 7 -9.06 -1.71 11.20
C SER A 7 -7.73 -1.43 11.89
N SER A 8 -7.54 -1.86 13.13
CA SER A 8 -6.24 -1.78 13.83
C SER A 8 -5.23 -2.82 13.35
N MET A 9 -5.69 -3.93 12.74
CA MET A 9 -4.83 -5.04 12.32
C MET A 9 -4.66 -5.14 10.80
N VAL A 10 -5.66 -4.70 10.05
CA VAL A 10 -5.67 -4.81 8.59
C VAL A 10 -5.67 -3.42 7.99
N SER A 11 -4.73 -3.14 7.11
CA SER A 11 -4.69 -1.94 6.27
C SER A 11 -4.93 -2.30 4.82
N ARG A 12 -5.39 -1.32 4.03
CA ARG A 12 -5.62 -1.49 2.59
C ARG A 12 -5.10 -0.28 1.84
N VAL A 13 -4.44 -0.55 0.73
CA VAL A 13 -4.07 0.43 -0.28
C VAL A 13 -4.89 0.13 -1.53
N PHE A 14 -5.63 1.11 -2.00
CA PHE A 14 -6.56 0.98 -3.12
C PHE A 14 -5.84 1.24 -4.45
N GLN A 15 -6.44 0.77 -5.54
CA GLN A 15 -6.02 1.06 -6.90
C GLN A 15 -6.09 2.57 -7.18
N ASP A 16 -7.20 3.20 -6.82
CA ASP A 16 -7.37 4.65 -6.88
C ASP A 16 -6.91 5.29 -5.55
N PRO A 17 -5.81 6.06 -5.55
CA PRO A 17 -5.30 6.70 -4.34
C PRO A 17 -6.24 7.78 -3.77
N THR A 18 -7.26 8.20 -4.52
CA THR A 18 -8.25 9.18 -4.03
C THR A 18 -9.17 8.57 -2.97
N ILE A 19 -9.42 7.26 -3.02
CA ILE A 19 -10.25 6.55 -2.04
C ILE A 19 -9.56 6.48 -0.66
N GLY A 20 -8.24 6.40 -0.64
CA GLY A 20 -7.44 6.29 0.59
C GLY A 20 -7.04 7.62 1.22
N THR A 21 -7.35 8.77 0.60
CA THR A 21 -6.89 10.09 1.02
C THR A 21 -7.98 11.14 0.92
N PHE A 22 -7.87 12.19 1.74
CA PHE A 22 -8.76 13.37 1.72
C PHE A 22 -8.07 14.51 0.96
N ALA A 23 -8.55 14.80 -0.25
CA ALA A 23 -7.94 15.74 -1.19
C ALA A 23 -7.83 17.18 -0.65
N ASP A 24 -8.84 17.63 0.10
CA ASP A 24 -8.92 19.00 0.64
C ASP A 24 -8.11 19.20 1.93
N LEU A 25 -7.69 18.11 2.57
CA LEU A 25 -6.83 18.13 3.74
C LEU A 25 -5.35 18.16 3.33
N THR A 26 -4.52 18.69 4.21
CA THR A 26 -3.06 18.66 4.06
C THR A 26 -2.49 17.24 4.25
N ILE A 27 -1.23 17.06 3.85
CA ILE A 27 -0.50 15.81 4.07
C ILE A 27 -0.47 15.46 5.56
N GLU A 28 -0.13 16.42 6.43
CA GLU A 28 -0.07 16.17 7.88
C GLU A 28 -1.44 15.81 8.48
N GLU A 29 -2.53 16.41 8.00
CA GLU A 29 -3.89 16.08 8.45
C GLU A 29 -4.29 14.67 8.02
N ASN A 30 -3.99 14.25 6.78
CA ASN A 30 -4.20 12.90 6.31
C ASN A 30 -3.41 11.88 7.15
N MET A 31 -2.13 12.16 7.42
CA MET A 31 -1.28 11.32 8.27
C MET A 31 -1.82 11.23 9.72
N ALA A 32 -2.31 12.35 10.26
CA ALA A 32 -2.91 12.38 11.60
C ALA A 32 -4.20 11.56 11.68
N LEU A 33 -5.04 11.57 10.64
CA LEU A 33 -6.22 10.71 10.55
C LEU A 33 -5.82 9.23 10.50
N ALA A 34 -4.81 8.89 9.70
CA ALA A 34 -4.28 7.52 9.63
C ALA A 34 -3.75 7.04 10.98
N LEU A 35 -3.08 7.91 11.75
CA LEU A 35 -2.57 7.62 13.10
C LEU A 35 -3.68 7.33 14.13
N LYS A 36 -4.91 7.71 13.84
CA LYS A 36 -6.09 7.46 14.70
C LYS A 36 -6.95 6.28 14.23
N ARG A 37 -6.51 5.55 13.23
CA ARG A 37 -7.26 4.39 12.73
C ARG A 37 -7.43 3.33 13.83
N GLY A 38 -8.68 2.91 14.05
CA GLY A 38 -9.02 1.90 15.07
C GLY A 38 -8.92 2.38 16.52
N LEU A 39 -8.64 3.66 16.77
CA LEU A 39 -8.60 4.27 18.08
C LEU A 39 -9.80 5.20 18.29
N ASN A 40 -10.19 5.42 19.56
CA ASN A 40 -11.17 6.43 19.88
C ASN A 40 -10.67 7.81 19.42
N ARG A 41 -11.43 8.48 18.59
CA ARG A 41 -11.14 9.82 18.08
C ARG A 41 -11.50 10.83 19.15
N GLY A 42 -10.51 11.19 19.99
CA GLY A 42 -10.68 12.30 20.93
C GLY A 42 -10.73 13.64 20.20
N VAL A 43 -11.30 14.67 20.89
CA VAL A 43 -11.43 16.05 20.38
C VAL A 43 -10.07 16.77 20.30
N PHE A 44 -9.00 16.21 20.89
CA PHE A 44 -7.68 16.82 20.92
C PHE A 44 -6.94 16.64 19.59
N SER A 45 -6.32 17.72 19.13
CA SER A 45 -5.50 17.74 17.93
C SER A 45 -4.42 16.66 17.96
N SER A 46 -4.42 15.80 16.94
CA SER A 46 -3.36 14.82 16.69
C SER A 46 -2.11 15.48 16.08
N LEU A 47 -2.20 16.78 15.77
CA LEU A 47 -1.14 17.55 15.15
C LEU A 47 -0.41 18.37 16.22
N ASN A 48 0.79 17.90 16.56
CA ASN A 48 1.76 18.60 17.40
C ASN A 48 3.16 18.45 16.76
N GLU A 49 4.16 19.12 17.29
CA GLU A 49 5.51 19.08 16.73
C GLU A 49 6.07 17.65 16.67
N ASN A 50 5.90 16.87 17.72
CA ASN A 50 6.35 15.47 17.79
C ASN A 50 5.70 14.60 16.68
N SER A 51 4.40 14.78 16.41
CA SER A 51 3.74 14.05 15.32
C SER A 51 4.24 14.51 13.95
N ARG A 52 4.50 15.81 13.76
CA ARG A 52 5.08 16.35 12.50
C ARG A 52 6.46 15.80 12.23
N ASP A 53 7.33 15.74 13.23
CA ASP A 53 8.68 15.20 13.08
C ASP A 53 8.62 13.70 12.74
N LYS A 54 7.74 12.93 13.38
CA LYS A 54 7.48 11.55 13.01
C LYS A 54 7.01 11.42 11.56
N PHE A 55 6.10 12.28 11.11
CA PHE A 55 5.61 12.25 9.72
C PHE A 55 6.71 12.58 8.73
N LYS A 56 7.56 13.58 9.02
CA LYS A 56 8.73 13.90 8.19
C LYS A 56 9.66 12.70 8.05
N LEU A 57 10.02 12.06 9.16
CA LEU A 57 10.90 10.88 9.13
C LEU A 57 10.32 9.75 8.29
N VAL A 58 9.03 9.45 8.47
CA VAL A 58 8.35 8.40 7.72
C VAL A 58 8.28 8.76 6.23
N LEU A 59 7.93 10.00 5.87
CA LEU A 59 7.82 10.43 4.47
C LEU A 59 9.18 10.56 3.78
N ALA A 60 10.25 10.89 4.51
CA ALA A 60 11.60 10.96 3.95
C ALA A 60 12.09 9.61 3.41
N THR A 61 11.61 8.48 3.96
CA THR A 61 11.96 7.14 3.46
C THR A 61 11.47 6.89 2.03
N VAL A 62 10.45 7.64 1.58
CA VAL A 62 9.90 7.54 0.22
C VAL A 62 10.85 8.16 -0.83
N GLY A 63 11.62 9.19 -0.44
CA GLY A 63 12.61 9.82 -1.32
C GLY A 63 12.02 10.67 -2.47
N ILE A 64 10.79 11.20 -2.31
CA ILE A 64 10.12 12.04 -3.32
C ILE A 64 9.73 13.44 -2.81
N GLY A 65 10.29 13.85 -1.67
CA GLY A 65 10.20 15.21 -1.14
C GLY A 65 8.90 15.53 -0.39
N LEU A 66 8.07 14.54 -0.05
CA LEU A 66 6.82 14.76 0.68
C LEU A 66 7.05 15.26 2.11
N GLU A 67 8.18 14.94 2.71
CA GLU A 67 8.59 15.40 4.05
C GLU A 67 8.71 16.92 4.17
N ASN A 68 8.92 17.61 3.05
CA ASN A 68 9.03 19.07 2.98
C ASN A 68 7.70 19.76 2.66
N ARG A 69 6.64 18.97 2.41
CA ARG A 69 5.35 19.44 1.90
C ARG A 69 4.18 19.14 2.83
N LEU A 70 4.43 18.95 4.12
CA LEU A 70 3.40 18.53 5.11
C LEU A 70 2.14 19.41 5.11
N LYS A 71 2.29 20.72 4.84
CA LYS A 71 1.20 21.69 4.82
C LYS A 71 0.50 21.81 3.45
N ASP A 72 1.00 21.15 2.42
CA ASP A 72 0.37 21.16 1.11
C ASP A 72 -0.89 20.29 1.15
N LYS A 73 -1.92 20.73 0.43
CA LYS A 73 -3.14 19.94 0.24
C LYS A 73 -2.82 18.71 -0.62
N VAL A 74 -3.44 17.57 -0.30
CA VAL A 74 -3.27 16.32 -1.04
C VAL A 74 -3.76 16.44 -2.50
N SER A 75 -4.70 17.34 -2.79
CA SER A 75 -5.12 17.66 -4.16
C SER A 75 -4.00 18.17 -5.07
N LEU A 76 -2.92 18.72 -4.50
CA LEU A 76 -1.74 19.21 -5.24
C LEU A 76 -0.71 18.12 -5.54
N LEU A 77 -0.93 16.90 -5.10
CA LEU A 77 -0.03 15.77 -5.33
C LEU A 77 -0.30 15.11 -6.69
N SER A 78 0.76 14.66 -7.36
CA SER A 78 0.62 13.74 -8.50
C SER A 78 0.02 12.40 -8.06
N GLY A 79 -0.52 11.61 -8.99
CA GLY A 79 -1.06 10.28 -8.70
C GLY A 79 -0.06 9.39 -7.94
N GLY A 80 1.20 9.34 -8.39
CA GLY A 80 2.24 8.57 -7.71
C GLY A 80 2.60 9.08 -6.32
N GLN A 81 2.66 10.41 -6.12
CA GLN A 81 2.88 11.01 -4.79
C GLN A 81 1.72 10.70 -3.84
N ARG A 82 0.48 10.75 -4.33
CA ARG A 82 -0.70 10.40 -3.54
C ARG A 82 -0.73 8.91 -3.21
N GLN A 83 -0.33 8.04 -4.13
CA GLN A 83 -0.22 6.62 -3.89
C GLN A 83 0.85 6.29 -2.84
N ALA A 84 2.01 6.94 -2.92
CA ALA A 84 3.06 6.82 -1.90
C ALA A 84 2.55 7.27 -0.53
N LEU A 85 1.86 8.41 -0.45
CA LEU A 85 1.23 8.88 0.79
C LEU A 85 0.24 7.85 1.33
N SER A 86 -0.65 7.30 0.49
CA SER A 86 -1.63 6.26 0.88
C SER A 86 -0.94 5.02 1.47
N LEU A 87 0.16 4.56 0.85
CA LEU A 87 0.97 3.45 1.34
C LEU A 87 1.58 3.76 2.72
N MET A 88 2.18 4.95 2.90
CA MET A 88 2.75 5.36 4.19
C MET A 88 1.67 5.45 5.28
N MET A 89 0.50 6.01 4.96
CA MET A 89 -0.65 6.05 5.87
C MET A 89 -1.13 4.65 6.27
N ALA A 90 -1.15 3.71 5.32
CA ALA A 90 -1.56 2.33 5.58
C ALA A 90 -0.63 1.60 6.55
N THR A 91 0.67 1.93 6.57
CA THR A 91 1.70 1.26 7.38
C THR A 91 2.04 1.99 8.69
N LEU A 92 1.58 3.22 8.87
CA LEU A 92 1.95 4.11 9.98
C LEU A 92 1.69 3.53 11.39
N LEU A 93 0.66 2.71 11.56
CA LEU A 93 0.26 2.09 12.84
C LEU A 93 0.72 0.64 13.02
N GLY A 94 1.56 0.12 12.12
CA GLY A 94 2.06 -1.25 12.27
C GLY A 94 0.96 -2.31 12.14
N SER A 95 0.18 -2.27 11.05
CA SER A 95 -0.80 -3.32 10.74
C SER A 95 -0.15 -4.70 10.71
N LYS A 96 -0.92 -5.75 10.99
CA LYS A 96 -0.46 -7.15 10.86
C LYS A 96 -0.54 -7.62 9.41
N ILE A 97 -1.56 -7.14 8.69
CA ILE A 97 -1.84 -7.50 7.31
C ILE A 97 -2.03 -6.22 6.50
N ILE A 98 -1.40 -6.18 5.34
CA ILE A 98 -1.64 -5.14 4.33
C ILE A 98 -2.28 -5.77 3.08
N LEU A 99 -3.39 -5.20 2.64
CA LEU A 99 -4.07 -5.55 1.41
C LEU A 99 -3.70 -4.51 0.34
N LEU A 100 -3.15 -4.97 -0.77
CA LEU A 100 -2.69 -4.15 -1.89
C LEU A 100 -3.56 -4.48 -3.11
N ASP A 101 -4.47 -3.58 -3.44
CA ASP A 101 -5.47 -3.79 -4.48
C ASP A 101 -5.06 -3.06 -5.75
N GLU A 102 -4.37 -3.74 -6.65
CA GLU A 102 -3.83 -3.19 -7.92
C GLU A 102 -3.20 -1.80 -7.76
N HIS A 103 -2.54 -1.55 -6.64
CA HIS A 103 -2.14 -0.25 -6.15
C HIS A 103 -1.12 0.51 -7.03
N THR A 104 -0.68 -0.09 -8.13
CA THR A 104 0.21 0.54 -9.12
C THR A 104 -0.38 0.61 -10.52
N ALA A 105 -1.58 0.07 -10.75
CA ALA A 105 -2.15 -0.06 -12.09
C ALA A 105 -2.49 1.29 -12.75
N ALA A 106 -2.86 2.30 -11.95
CA ALA A 106 -3.20 3.65 -12.44
C ALA A 106 -1.99 4.59 -12.62
N LEU A 107 -0.76 4.09 -12.41
CA LEU A 107 0.47 4.87 -12.45
C LEU A 107 1.24 4.63 -13.76
N ASP A 108 2.03 5.63 -14.17
CA ASP A 108 2.98 5.41 -15.26
C ASP A 108 4.04 4.34 -14.89
N PRO A 109 4.61 3.62 -15.85
CA PRO A 109 5.46 2.45 -15.60
C PRO A 109 6.67 2.75 -14.70
N LYS A 110 7.26 3.94 -14.81
CA LYS A 110 8.43 4.34 -14.03
C LYS A 110 8.05 4.53 -12.56
N ILE A 111 6.97 5.25 -12.31
CA ILE A 111 6.44 5.50 -10.96
C ILE A 111 5.89 4.19 -10.35
N ALA A 112 5.18 3.38 -11.13
CA ALA A 112 4.70 2.06 -10.70
C ALA A 112 5.85 1.19 -10.16
N LYS A 113 6.99 1.14 -10.88
CA LYS A 113 8.18 0.40 -10.43
C LYS A 113 8.77 0.96 -9.13
N GLN A 114 8.81 2.29 -8.97
CA GLN A 114 9.28 2.93 -7.73
C GLN A 114 8.37 2.60 -6.55
N ILE A 115 7.05 2.69 -6.72
CA ILE A 115 6.07 2.35 -5.68
C ILE A 115 6.14 0.87 -5.32
N MET A 116 6.27 -0.03 -6.28
CA MET A 116 6.44 -1.48 -6.01
C MET A 116 7.70 -1.76 -5.19
N LYS A 117 8.83 -1.13 -5.55
CA LYS A 117 10.08 -1.27 -4.79
C LYS A 117 9.90 -0.78 -3.34
N LEU A 118 9.33 0.42 -3.15
CA LEU A 118 9.01 0.97 -1.84
C LEU A 118 8.09 0.04 -1.04
N THR A 119 7.04 -0.48 -1.67
CA THR A 119 6.11 -1.43 -1.05
C THR A 119 6.83 -2.67 -0.53
N ASN A 120 7.70 -3.27 -1.35
CA ASN A 120 8.47 -4.46 -0.97
C ASN A 120 9.44 -4.18 0.18
N GLU A 121 10.11 -3.03 0.17
CA GLU A 121 10.99 -2.59 1.25
C GLU A 121 10.24 -2.42 2.57
N ILE A 122 9.08 -1.76 2.56
CA ILE A 122 8.22 -1.57 3.74
C ILE A 122 7.73 -2.90 4.31
N ILE A 123 7.24 -3.81 3.44
CA ILE A 123 6.79 -5.14 3.85
C ILE A 123 7.91 -5.90 4.54
N GLY A 124 9.12 -5.87 3.98
CA GLY A 124 10.30 -6.53 4.55
C GLY A 124 10.73 -5.91 5.88
N GLN A 125 10.86 -4.58 5.95
CA GLN A 125 11.29 -3.86 7.17
C GLN A 125 10.33 -4.08 8.34
N HIS A 126 9.02 -4.06 8.08
CA HIS A 126 8.00 -4.21 9.12
C HIS A 126 7.52 -5.65 9.30
N ARG A 127 8.07 -6.60 8.54
CA ARG A 127 7.68 -8.04 8.53
C ARG A 127 6.16 -8.23 8.40
N LEU A 128 5.55 -7.48 7.48
CA LEU A 128 4.11 -7.51 7.27
C LEU A 128 3.70 -8.77 6.50
N THR A 129 2.54 -9.33 6.85
CA THR A 129 1.84 -10.22 5.93
C THR A 129 1.15 -9.36 4.87
N ALA A 130 1.50 -9.58 3.60
CA ALA A 130 0.92 -8.82 2.48
C ALA A 130 0.10 -9.74 1.57
N LEU A 131 -1.08 -9.27 1.18
CA LEU A 131 -1.88 -9.85 0.11
C LEU A 131 -2.00 -8.81 -0.99
N MET A 132 -1.41 -9.11 -2.16
CA MET A 132 -1.42 -8.23 -3.32
C MET A 132 -2.28 -8.83 -4.43
N ILE A 133 -3.22 -8.03 -4.93
CA ILE A 133 -3.96 -8.32 -6.15
C ILE A 133 -3.28 -7.57 -7.29
N THR A 134 -3.01 -8.26 -8.39
CA THR A 134 -2.45 -7.67 -9.61
C THR A 134 -2.89 -8.46 -10.83
N HIS A 135 -3.09 -7.77 -11.95
CA HIS A 135 -3.26 -8.38 -13.27
C HIS A 135 -1.92 -8.52 -14.02
N SER A 136 -0.82 -8.04 -13.45
CA SER A 136 0.52 -8.14 -14.04
C SER A 136 1.19 -9.46 -13.66
N MET A 137 1.33 -10.37 -14.65
CA MET A 137 2.00 -11.67 -14.45
C MET A 137 3.45 -11.51 -13.98
N SER A 138 4.16 -10.47 -14.44
CA SER A 138 5.52 -10.19 -14.01
C SER A 138 5.55 -9.80 -12.53
N GLN A 139 4.67 -8.93 -12.07
CA GLN A 139 4.58 -8.57 -10.66
C GLN A 139 4.19 -9.78 -9.79
N ALA A 140 3.26 -10.62 -10.26
CA ALA A 140 2.82 -11.81 -9.54
C ALA A 140 3.96 -12.84 -9.31
N LEU A 141 4.99 -12.85 -10.17
CA LEU A 141 6.17 -13.70 -10.03
C LEU A 141 7.35 -12.99 -9.36
N GLU A 142 7.50 -11.68 -9.55
CA GLU A 142 8.62 -10.91 -8.99
C GLU A 142 8.48 -10.68 -7.49
N TYR A 143 7.25 -10.41 -7.01
CA TYR A 143 6.98 -10.04 -5.62
C TYR A 143 6.28 -11.15 -4.85
N GLY A 144 6.51 -11.17 -3.51
CA GLY A 144 5.93 -12.17 -2.62
C GLY A 144 6.57 -13.55 -2.73
N ASN A 145 6.08 -14.49 -1.94
CA ASN A 145 6.59 -15.85 -1.82
C ASN A 145 5.58 -16.94 -2.24
N ARG A 146 4.32 -16.55 -2.46
CA ARG A 146 3.22 -17.42 -2.90
C ARG A 146 2.38 -16.69 -3.94
N THR A 147 1.97 -17.38 -5.00
CA THR A 147 1.12 -16.84 -6.05
C THR A 147 -0.14 -17.67 -6.14
N ILE A 148 -1.28 -17.03 -5.97
CA ILE A 148 -2.60 -17.65 -6.08
C ILE A 148 -3.26 -17.10 -7.35
N MET A 149 -3.73 -17.99 -8.20
CA MET A 149 -4.45 -17.65 -9.41
C MET A 149 -5.93 -17.94 -9.22
N MET A 150 -6.74 -16.94 -9.51
CA MET A 150 -8.19 -17.01 -9.39
C MET A 150 -8.86 -16.86 -10.75
N TYR A 151 -9.90 -17.68 -10.98
CA TYR A 151 -10.73 -17.60 -12.17
C TYR A 151 -12.19 -17.86 -11.78
N HIS A 152 -13.12 -17.00 -12.20
CA HIS A 152 -14.54 -17.07 -11.85
C HIS A 152 -14.85 -17.27 -10.36
N GLY A 153 -14.04 -16.68 -9.47
CA GLY A 153 -14.23 -16.75 -8.03
C GLY A 153 -13.63 -17.99 -7.36
N GLU A 154 -13.01 -18.88 -8.12
CA GLU A 154 -12.34 -20.10 -7.64
C GLU A 154 -10.82 -19.99 -7.71
N ILE A 155 -10.13 -20.66 -6.80
CA ILE A 155 -8.68 -20.80 -6.85
C ILE A 155 -8.35 -21.93 -7.84
N VAL A 156 -7.77 -21.56 -8.98
CA VAL A 156 -7.39 -22.54 -10.02
C VAL A 156 -5.94 -23.01 -9.89
N ARG A 157 -5.06 -22.20 -9.27
CA ARG A 157 -3.68 -22.55 -8.96
C ARG A 157 -3.24 -21.87 -7.66
N ASP A 158 -2.39 -22.57 -6.93
CA ASP A 158 -1.75 -22.11 -5.70
C ASP A 158 -0.29 -22.58 -5.73
N MET A 159 0.64 -21.66 -5.88
CA MET A 159 2.03 -21.93 -6.22
C MET A 159 2.96 -21.26 -5.21
N GLU A 160 3.86 -22.04 -4.62
CA GLU A 160 4.85 -21.55 -3.66
C GLU A 160 6.21 -22.29 -3.82
N GLY A 161 7.23 -21.83 -3.10
CA GLY A 161 8.53 -22.49 -3.03
C GLY A 161 9.20 -22.65 -4.40
N ASP A 162 9.76 -23.85 -4.66
CA ASP A 162 10.54 -24.11 -5.88
C ASP A 162 9.68 -24.28 -7.14
N GLU A 163 8.42 -24.65 -6.99
CA GLU A 163 7.47 -24.65 -8.10
C GLU A 163 7.31 -23.24 -8.66
N ARG A 164 6.99 -22.28 -7.79
CA ARG A 164 6.82 -20.87 -8.17
C ARG A 164 8.07 -20.26 -8.80
N LYS A 165 9.26 -20.57 -8.27
CA LYS A 165 10.53 -20.02 -8.75
C LYS A 165 10.87 -20.42 -10.19
N LYS A 166 10.35 -21.57 -10.66
CA LYS A 166 10.60 -22.09 -12.01
C LYS A 166 9.64 -21.52 -13.07
N LEU A 167 8.57 -20.84 -12.63
CA LEU A 167 7.55 -20.33 -13.54
C LEU A 167 8.02 -19.07 -14.26
N SER A 168 7.68 -19.00 -15.53
CA SER A 168 7.75 -17.78 -16.35
C SER A 168 6.38 -17.12 -16.49
N THR A 169 6.38 -15.87 -16.94
CA THR A 169 5.13 -15.17 -17.26
C THR A 169 4.31 -15.88 -18.33
N SER A 170 4.97 -16.54 -19.31
CA SER A 170 4.31 -17.34 -20.33
C SER A 170 3.62 -18.59 -19.76
N ASP A 171 4.14 -19.15 -18.69
CA ASP A 171 3.48 -20.30 -18.03
C ASP A 171 2.22 -19.87 -17.30
N LEU A 172 2.23 -18.69 -16.66
CA LEU A 172 1.02 -18.13 -16.05
C LEU A 172 -0.06 -17.84 -17.08
N ILE A 173 0.30 -17.28 -18.26
CA ILE A 173 -0.66 -16.99 -19.33
C ILE A 173 -1.37 -18.25 -19.80
N LYS A 174 -0.67 -19.35 -20.00
CA LYS A 174 -1.26 -20.64 -20.41
C LYS A 174 -2.35 -21.15 -19.46
N TYR A 175 -2.29 -20.79 -18.18
CA TYR A 175 -3.31 -21.18 -17.21
C TYR A 175 -4.60 -20.34 -17.35
N PHE A 176 -4.59 -19.20 -18.08
CA PHE A 176 -5.80 -18.42 -18.38
C PHE A 176 -6.48 -18.85 -19.69
N ASP A 177 -5.77 -19.60 -20.56
CA ASP A 177 -6.28 -20.12 -21.83
C ASP A 177 -7.08 -21.44 -21.63
N LEU A 178 -7.61 -21.67 -20.42
CA LEU A 178 -8.41 -22.85 -20.05
C LEU A 178 -9.89 -22.65 -20.35
#